data_2ea7308bd540f3225b333110d9762c37
#
_entry.id   2ea7308bd540f3225b333110d9762c37
#
_cell.length_a   1.000
_cell.length_b   1.000
_cell.length_c   1.000
_cell.angle_alpha   90.00
_cell.angle_beta   90.00
_cell.angle_gamma   90.00
#
_symmetry.space_group_name_H-M   'P 1'
#
loop_
_entity.id
_entity.type
_entity.pdbx_description
1 polymer ?
#
loop_
_entity_poly.entity_id
_entity_poly.type
_entity_poly.pdbx_seq_one_letter_code
_entity_poly.pdbx_strand_id
1 'polypeptide(L)' 'MNRIISVLPLGDGWSLQSDAFDSEMMFLSGAKAEAAARRLADTLAKNGESSEIRIFSRDGRLAGTVTKQGRNYALAG' A
#
# COMPACT_ATOMS: atom_id res chain seq x y z
N MET A 1 -2.87 2.07 14.98
CA MET A 1 -1.96 2.88 14.15
C MET A 1 -2.10 2.48 12.70
N ASN A 2 -2.13 3.46 11.79
CA ASN A 2 -2.22 3.16 10.37
C ASN A 2 -0.84 3.00 9.75
N ARG A 3 -0.68 1.95 8.96
CA ARG A 3 0.50 1.79 8.12
C ARG A 3 0.31 2.58 6.84
N ILE A 4 1.39 3.15 6.34
CA ILE A 4 1.38 3.89 5.08
C ILE A 4 2.04 3.03 4.01
N ILE A 5 1.33 2.85 2.90
CA ILE A 5 1.82 2.13 1.73
C ILE A 5 1.78 3.11 0.57
N SER A 6 2.92 3.33 -0.08
CA SER A 6 3.02 4.31 -1.17
C SER A 6 3.39 3.63 -2.47
N VAL A 7 2.66 3.96 -3.53
CA VAL A 7 2.94 3.53 -4.90
C VAL A 7 3.42 4.76 -5.66
N LEU A 8 4.70 4.75 -6.06
CA LEU A 8 5.38 5.92 -6.60
C LEU A 8 6.03 5.60 -7.95
N PRO A 9 6.04 6.55 -8.90
CA PRO A 9 6.84 6.35 -10.10
C PRO A 9 8.32 6.41 -9.75
N LEU A 10 9.12 5.58 -10.40
CA LEU A 10 10.56 5.55 -10.19
C LEU A 10 11.23 5.13 -11.49
N GLY A 11 11.95 6.05 -12.13
CA GLY A 11 12.53 5.80 -13.44
C GLY A 11 11.42 5.46 -14.43
N ASP A 12 11.62 4.37 -15.19
CA ASP A 12 10.61 3.89 -16.13
C ASP A 12 9.58 2.97 -15.49
N GLY A 13 9.78 2.63 -14.23
CA GLY A 13 8.90 1.71 -13.52
C GLY A 13 8.19 2.38 -12.35
N TRP A 14 7.86 1.57 -11.37
CA TRP A 14 7.12 1.96 -10.19
C TRP A 14 7.72 1.32 -8.96
N SER A 15 7.62 1.99 -7.82
CA SER A 15 8.06 1.43 -6.56
C SER A 15 6.91 1.34 -5.59
N LEU A 16 6.99 0.36 -4.69
CA LEU A 16 6.09 0.24 -3.56
C LEU A 16 6.94 0.36 -2.30
N GLN A 17 6.57 1.29 -1.45
CA GLN A 17 7.24 1.56 -0.19
C GLN A 17 6.24 1.47 0.94
N SER A 18 6.68 1.00 2.10
CA SER A 18 5.81 0.92 3.27
C SER A 18 6.64 1.05 4.54
N ASP A 19 6.04 1.64 5.57
CA ASP A 19 6.63 1.65 6.90
C ASP A 19 6.55 0.28 7.60
N ALA A 20 5.90 -0.70 6.95
CA ALA A 20 5.82 -2.06 7.46
C ALA A 20 7.09 -2.87 7.20
N PHE A 21 7.94 -2.44 6.27
CA PHE A 21 9.21 -3.09 5.97
C PHE A 21 10.21 -2.07 5.41
N ASP A 22 11.49 -2.43 5.47
CA ASP A 22 12.56 -1.50 5.11
C ASP A 22 12.88 -1.47 3.62
N SER A 23 12.47 -2.49 2.88
CA SER A 23 12.84 -2.63 1.47
C SER A 23 11.80 -2.03 0.55
N GLU A 24 12.28 -1.42 -0.53
CA GLU A 24 11.45 -0.93 -1.61
C GLU A 24 11.25 -2.05 -2.63
N MET A 25 10.03 -2.22 -3.12
CA MET A 25 9.72 -3.20 -4.15
C MET A 25 9.53 -2.49 -5.49
N MET A 26 10.08 -3.07 -6.55
CA MET A 26 10.03 -2.48 -7.89
C MET A 26 9.08 -3.25 -8.81
N PHE A 27 8.36 -2.52 -9.63
CA PHE A 27 7.39 -3.09 -10.57
C PHE A 27 7.53 -2.40 -11.92
N LEU A 28 7.17 -3.13 -12.99
CA LEU A 28 7.22 -2.60 -14.35
C LEU A 28 5.99 -1.75 -14.68
N SER A 29 4.87 -1.94 -13.99
CA SER A 29 3.67 -1.16 -14.24
C SER A 29 3.04 -0.68 -12.94
N GLY A 30 2.34 0.44 -13.04
CA GLY A 30 1.60 0.98 -11.90
C GLY A 30 0.50 0.02 -11.44
N ALA A 31 -0.15 -0.68 -12.38
CA ALA A 31 -1.20 -1.63 -12.04
C ALA A 31 -0.67 -2.78 -11.20
N LYS A 32 0.53 -3.28 -11.51
CA LYS A 32 1.15 -4.35 -10.73
C LYS A 32 1.57 -3.86 -9.34
N ALA A 33 2.11 -2.65 -9.27
CA ALA A 33 2.49 -2.07 -7.98
C ALA A 33 1.25 -1.85 -7.10
N GLU A 34 0.16 -1.36 -7.69
CA GLU A 34 -1.09 -1.15 -6.98
C GLU A 34 -1.69 -2.46 -6.48
N ALA A 35 -1.67 -3.51 -7.31
CA ALA A 35 -2.16 -4.83 -6.90
C ALA A 35 -1.35 -5.38 -5.73
N ALA A 36 -0.04 -5.19 -5.74
CA ALA A 36 0.82 -5.61 -4.63
C ALA A 36 0.52 -4.80 -3.37
N ALA A 37 0.26 -3.50 -3.51
CA ALA A 37 -0.11 -2.66 -2.38
C ALA A 37 -1.41 -3.13 -1.73
N ARG A 38 -2.40 -3.51 -2.54
CA ARG A 38 -3.67 -4.01 -2.03
C ARG A 38 -3.51 -5.34 -1.29
N ARG A 39 -2.65 -6.22 -1.80
CA ARG A 39 -2.36 -7.49 -1.11
C ARG A 39 -1.65 -7.26 0.23
N LEU A 40 -0.72 -6.31 0.27
CA LEU A 40 -0.06 -5.95 1.51
C LEU A 40 -1.07 -5.39 2.52
N ALA A 41 -1.96 -4.52 2.07
CA ALA A 41 -3.00 -3.95 2.93
C ALA A 41 -3.92 -5.04 3.48
N ASP A 42 -4.27 -6.04 2.66
CA ASP A 42 -5.08 -7.17 3.12
C ASP A 42 -4.35 -8.00 4.17
N THR A 43 -3.07 -8.24 3.97
CA THR A 43 -2.26 -8.98 4.94
C THR A 43 -2.19 -8.24 6.27
N LEU A 44 -1.95 -6.93 6.23
CA LEU A 44 -1.93 -6.10 7.44
C LEU A 44 -3.28 -6.11 8.13
N ALA A 45 -4.37 -6.02 7.36
CA ALA A 45 -5.72 -6.03 7.92
C ALA A 45 -6.02 -7.34 8.66
N LYS A 46 -5.56 -8.47 8.12
CA LYS A 46 -5.72 -9.76 8.80
C LYS A 46 -4.99 -9.82 10.13
N ASN A 47 -3.94 -9.02 10.27
CA ASN A 47 -3.17 -8.92 11.52
C ASN A 47 -3.68 -7.81 12.42
N GLY A 48 -4.84 -7.21 12.10
CA GLY A 48 -5.43 -6.17 12.91
C GLY A 48 -4.89 -4.77 12.65
N GLU A 49 -4.07 -4.59 11.61
CA GLU A 49 -3.49 -3.29 11.29
C GLU A 49 -4.23 -2.62 10.15
N SER A 50 -4.63 -1.38 10.36
CA SER A 50 -5.21 -0.55 9.30
C SER A 50 -4.09 0.05 8.46
N SER A 51 -4.38 0.33 7.20
CA SER A 51 -3.39 0.93 6.30
C SER A 51 -4.03 1.94 5.37
N GLU A 52 -3.20 2.84 4.88
CA GLU A 52 -3.57 3.82 3.87
C GLU A 52 -2.64 3.63 2.68
N ILE A 53 -3.23 3.38 1.52
CA ILE A 53 -2.48 3.23 0.27
C ILE A 53 -2.54 4.59 -0.43
N ARG A 54 -1.37 5.18 -0.67
CA ARG A 54 -1.23 6.44 -1.41
C ARG A 54 -0.69 6.13 -2.79
N ILE A 55 -1.45 6.49 -3.80
CA ILE A 55 -1.10 6.20 -5.19
C ILE A 55 -0.74 7.51 -5.87
N PHE A 56 0.49 7.60 -6.37
CA PHE A 56 1.00 8.78 -7.05
C PHE A 56 0.99 8.56 -8.56
N SER A 57 0.63 9.59 -9.30
CA SER A 57 0.68 9.55 -10.75
C SER A 57 2.11 9.75 -11.23
N ARG A 58 2.32 9.56 -12.54
CA ARG A 58 3.64 9.62 -13.16
C ARG A 58 4.31 10.99 -12.97
N ASP A 59 3.52 12.06 -12.80
CA ASP A 59 4.05 13.40 -12.56
C ASP A 59 4.38 13.67 -11.08
N GLY A 60 4.22 12.68 -10.21
CA GLY A 60 4.54 12.78 -8.80
C GLY A 60 3.43 13.33 -7.93
N ARG A 61 2.24 13.57 -8.48
CA ARG A 61 1.11 14.06 -7.71
C ARG A 61 0.33 12.92 -7.10
N LEU A 62 -0.24 13.16 -5.94
CA LEU A 62 -1.12 12.18 -5.30
C LEU A 62 -2.39 12.04 -6.13
N ALA A 63 -2.56 10.88 -6.74
CA ALA A 63 -3.70 10.60 -7.62
C ALA A 63 -4.87 9.98 -6.88
N GLY A 64 -4.61 9.26 -5.81
CA GLY A 64 -5.67 8.63 -5.04
C GLY A 64 -5.18 8.06 -3.72
N THR A 65 -6.13 7.81 -2.84
CA THR A 65 -5.87 7.23 -1.53
C THR A 65 -6.92 6.17 -1.25
N VAL A 66 -6.49 5.00 -0.79
CA VAL A 66 -7.38 3.91 -0.42
C VAL A 66 -7.07 3.53 1.02
N THR A 67 -8.10 3.49 1.86
CA THR A 67 -7.95 3.10 3.26
C THR A 67 -8.48 1.69 3.46
N LYS A 68 -7.70 0.85 4.13
CA LYS A 68 -8.11 -0.50 4.51
C LYS A 68 -8.10 -0.62 6.02
N GLN A 69 -9.26 -0.92 6.59
CA GLN A 69 -9.39 -1.07 8.04
C GLN A 69 -8.86 -2.41 8.50
N GLY A 70 -8.13 -2.40 9.61
CA GLY A 70 -7.71 -3.62 10.25
C GLY A 70 -8.89 -4.38 10.82
N ARG A 71 -8.82 -5.71 10.76
CA ARG A 71 -9.86 -6.56 11.32
C ARG A 71 -9.74 -6.60 12.84
N ASN A 72 -10.87 -6.46 13.51
CA ASN A 72 -10.89 -6.53 14.97
C ASN A 72 -11.51 -7.86 15.39
N TYR A 73 -10.65 -8.84 15.59
CA TYR A 73 -11.10 -10.19 15.93
C TYR A 73 -11.72 -10.29 17.32
N ALA A 74 -11.43 -9.34 18.20
CA ALA A 74 -12.00 -9.33 19.53
C ALA A 74 -13.52 -9.09 19.50
N LEU A 75 -14.02 -8.45 18.45
CA LEU A 75 -15.45 -8.18 18.30
C LEU A 75 -16.15 -9.23 17.43
N ALA A 76 -15.41 -10.14 16.87
CA ALA A 76 -15.95 -11.14 15.96
C ALA A 76 -16.46 -12.40 16.67
N GLY A 77 -16.23 -12.47 17.95
CA GLY A 77 -16.62 -13.60 18.76
C GLY A 77 -18.11 -13.75 18.98
#